data_9887e1bc64514e612a9474f62530e5ec
#
_entry.id   9887e1bc64514e612a9474f62530e5ec
#
_cell.length_a   1.000
_cell.length_b   1.000
_cell.length_c   1.000
_cell.angle_alpha   90.00
_cell.angle_beta   90.00
_cell.angle_gamma   90.00
#
_symmetry.space_group_name_H-M   'P 1'
#
loop_
_entity.id
_entity.type
_entity.pdbx_description
1 polymer ?
#
loop_
_entity_poly.entity_id
_entity_poly.type
_entity_poly.pdbx_seq_one_letter_code
_entity_poly.pdbx_strand_id
1 'polypeptide(L)'
;MSATQSAEPVVVKETPRVRGLPLVGSLFGMARDPGAFFVHCYRTYGPVCRLRILGREYVLISGVEAANFMGTRAGKDCLRSKEFWQGLVNEFGASRMLTGEDGDSHKELRDIMRNGYSKESIKGRYNELVAITDGSLARDWPVGKAVPVVEAMQYMVVDQLGTILTGVAPLDYVKDIRTATLYILNVLVTRQRPRILLKRPQYRKARSRVMDLGRQMIRDAKARYATTRPEDRNLIDDIMAAHIETPAKMPASDLIVSLTGPYIAGLDTVANTTAAVVYCVLKHPEVKARVQKEVDELFAGGDLDEEGLLRKLPALNGAIMETMRLYPIAVAQLRAASKDFVFEGHRIREGEMLYVGTSVPHFMEEYWPGAGTFDIDRYQKPRAEHLQPGVYSPYGRGPHTCLGKSLAEVQMALSMARVFHKLDLELESPGYVLETKTAPTPGPSMRFKVRVKGYRHAAASS
;
A
#
# COMPACT_ATOMS: atom_id res chain seq x y z
N MET A 1 -52.17 7.62 18.78
CA MET A 1 -51.43 8.88 18.89
C MET A 1 -49.94 8.53 18.96
N SER A 2 -49.27 8.62 17.84
CA SER A 2 -47.81 8.31 17.74
C SER A 2 -47.05 9.59 18.02
N ALA A 3 -46.27 9.63 19.09
CA ALA A 3 -45.44 10.75 19.43
C ALA A 3 -44.25 10.75 18.46
N THR A 4 -44.25 11.70 17.54
CA THR A 4 -43.09 12.09 16.75
C THR A 4 -42.06 12.66 17.71
N GLN A 5 -41.01 11.89 18.06
CA GLN A 5 -39.81 12.44 18.69
C GLN A 5 -39.20 13.42 17.70
N SER A 6 -39.31 14.72 17.99
CA SER A 6 -38.59 15.76 17.30
C SER A 6 -37.09 15.56 17.59
N ALA A 7 -36.31 15.21 16.55
CA ALA A 7 -34.86 15.17 16.66
C ALA A 7 -34.36 16.57 17.06
N GLU A 8 -33.66 16.66 18.19
CA GLU A 8 -33.01 17.91 18.60
C GLU A 8 -32.14 18.44 17.43
N PRO A 9 -32.15 19.75 17.18
CA PRO A 9 -31.33 20.33 16.10
C PRO A 9 -29.86 20.08 16.41
N VAL A 10 -29.20 19.31 15.52
CA VAL A 10 -27.75 19.09 15.60
C VAL A 10 -27.05 20.44 15.50
N VAL A 11 -26.46 20.89 16.59
CA VAL A 11 -25.65 22.13 16.60
C VAL A 11 -24.43 21.92 15.73
N VAL A 12 -24.41 22.57 14.56
CA VAL A 12 -23.32 22.48 13.61
C VAL A 12 -22.22 23.46 14.02
N LYS A 13 -21.03 22.93 14.34
CA LYS A 13 -19.84 23.74 14.66
C LYS A 13 -19.26 24.35 13.38
N GLU A 14 -18.69 25.55 13.48
CA GLU A 14 -17.87 26.10 12.40
C GLU A 14 -16.61 25.25 12.23
N THR A 15 -16.30 24.85 10.98
CA THR A 15 -15.11 24.03 10.70
C THR A 15 -13.88 24.92 10.63
N PRO A 16 -12.87 24.74 11.51
CA PRO A 16 -11.68 25.56 11.54
C PRO A 16 -10.89 25.46 10.23
N ARG A 17 -10.29 26.57 9.82
CA ARG A 17 -9.44 26.66 8.63
C ARG A 17 -7.97 26.66 9.05
N VAL A 18 -7.19 25.76 8.45
CA VAL A 18 -5.74 25.68 8.69
C VAL A 18 -5.09 26.93 8.10
N ARG A 19 -4.28 27.61 8.91
CA ARG A 19 -3.48 28.75 8.46
C ARG A 19 -2.46 28.28 7.42
N GLY A 20 -2.39 28.97 6.30
CA GLY A 20 -1.49 28.67 5.21
C GLY A 20 -0.96 29.94 4.53
N LEU A 21 0.01 29.80 3.67
CA LEU A 21 0.57 30.91 2.90
C LEU A 21 -0.42 31.41 1.83
N PRO A 22 -0.38 32.71 1.47
CA PRO A 22 -1.16 33.23 0.35
C PRO A 22 -0.94 32.37 -0.91
N LEU A 23 -1.99 32.16 -1.71
CA LEU A 23 -2.03 31.41 -2.96
C LEU A 23 -1.77 29.90 -2.83
N VAL A 24 -0.72 29.48 -2.12
CA VAL A 24 -0.30 28.06 -2.03
C VAL A 24 -0.95 27.30 -0.86
N GLY A 25 -1.42 28.02 0.16
CA GLY A 25 -2.08 27.43 1.32
C GLY A 25 -1.14 26.51 2.12
N SER A 26 -1.57 25.28 2.36
CA SER A 26 -0.86 24.25 3.14
C SER A 26 0.12 23.41 2.32
N LEU A 27 0.45 23.81 1.07
CA LEU A 27 1.28 23.03 0.16
C LEU A 27 2.61 22.60 0.76
N PHE A 28 3.32 23.50 1.45
CA PHE A 28 4.65 23.19 2.00
C PHE A 28 4.59 22.17 3.14
N GLY A 29 3.58 22.24 4.01
CA GLY A 29 3.37 21.21 5.04
C GLY A 29 3.12 19.82 4.40
N MET A 30 2.24 19.79 3.41
CA MET A 30 1.95 18.57 2.65
C MET A 30 3.15 18.02 1.86
N ALA A 31 3.99 18.90 1.32
CA ALA A 31 5.14 18.48 0.52
C ALA A 31 6.32 18.01 1.37
N ARG A 32 6.49 18.60 2.57
CA ARG A 32 7.61 18.28 3.46
C ARG A 32 7.40 16.96 4.19
N ASP A 33 6.28 16.84 4.88
CA ASP A 33 5.88 15.64 5.64
C ASP A 33 4.36 15.67 5.85
N PRO A 34 3.58 15.00 5.00
CA PRO A 34 2.13 14.99 5.12
C PRO A 34 1.65 14.30 6.41
N GLY A 35 2.39 13.30 6.92
CA GLY A 35 2.04 12.63 8.17
C GLY A 35 2.14 13.56 9.37
N ALA A 36 3.31 14.17 9.57
CA ALA A 36 3.53 15.14 10.63
C ALA A 36 2.59 16.37 10.51
N PHE A 37 2.32 16.80 9.26
CA PHE A 37 1.40 17.89 9.01
C PHE A 37 -0.04 17.55 9.45
N PHE A 38 -0.54 16.36 9.15
CA PHE A 38 -1.87 15.93 9.59
C PHE A 38 -1.97 15.75 11.10
N VAL A 39 -0.91 15.22 11.74
CA VAL A 39 -0.84 15.20 13.21
C VAL A 39 -0.88 16.60 13.81
N HIS A 40 -0.13 17.54 13.24
CA HIS A 40 -0.20 18.94 13.65
C HIS A 40 -1.61 19.53 13.48
N CYS A 41 -2.25 19.27 12.35
CA CYS A 41 -3.63 19.73 12.10
C CYS A 41 -4.59 19.17 13.15
N TYR A 42 -4.53 17.89 13.44
CA TYR A 42 -5.36 17.22 14.45
C TYR A 42 -5.17 17.85 15.84
N ARG A 43 -3.93 18.01 16.27
CA ARG A 43 -3.60 18.60 17.59
C ARG A 43 -4.02 20.05 17.73
N THR A 44 -3.94 20.82 16.64
CA THR A 44 -4.20 22.27 16.66
C THR A 44 -5.67 22.62 16.43
N TYR A 45 -6.33 21.89 15.52
CA TYR A 45 -7.67 22.23 15.03
C TYR A 45 -8.73 21.18 15.37
N GLY A 46 -8.33 20.03 15.93
CA GLY A 46 -9.21 18.91 16.23
C GLY A 46 -9.40 17.94 15.05
N PRO A 47 -10.39 17.02 15.18
CA PRO A 47 -10.58 15.92 14.24
C PRO A 47 -11.05 16.35 12.84
N VAL A 48 -11.55 17.60 12.70
CA VAL A 48 -12.05 18.15 11.43
C VAL A 48 -11.47 19.53 11.18
N CYS A 49 -10.84 19.74 10.03
CA CYS A 49 -10.40 21.06 9.61
C CYS A 49 -10.40 21.22 8.08
N ARG A 50 -10.35 22.46 7.59
CA ARG A 50 -10.29 22.77 6.16
C ARG A 50 -8.88 23.14 5.75
N LEU A 51 -8.38 22.48 4.71
CA LEU A 51 -7.08 22.70 4.08
C LEU A 51 -7.28 23.43 2.76
N ARG A 52 -6.40 24.38 2.44
CA ARG A 52 -6.31 24.97 1.11
C ARG A 52 -4.97 24.61 0.50
N ILE A 53 -4.98 24.00 -0.68
CA ILE A 53 -3.77 23.56 -1.41
C ILE A 53 -3.89 24.04 -2.85
N LEU A 54 -3.03 24.97 -3.29
CA LEU A 54 -3.03 25.54 -4.63
C LEU A 54 -4.43 26.02 -5.07
N GLY A 55 -5.11 26.75 -4.19
CA GLY A 55 -6.44 27.30 -4.45
C GLY A 55 -7.61 26.33 -4.32
N ARG A 56 -7.36 25.03 -4.13
CA ARG A 56 -8.40 24.02 -3.88
C ARG A 56 -8.62 23.82 -2.40
N GLU A 57 -9.87 23.69 -2.00
CA GLU A 57 -10.24 23.35 -0.62
C GLU A 57 -10.42 21.84 -0.47
N TYR A 58 -9.98 21.34 0.66
CA TYR A 58 -10.15 19.95 1.10
C TYR A 58 -10.59 19.96 2.57
N VAL A 59 -11.38 18.98 2.95
CA VAL A 59 -11.67 18.70 4.35
C VAL A 59 -10.72 17.62 4.83
N LEU A 60 -10.00 17.86 5.92
CA LEU A 60 -9.27 16.83 6.65
C LEU A 60 -10.17 16.33 7.77
N ILE A 61 -10.49 15.04 7.76
CA ILE A 61 -11.01 14.33 8.92
C ILE A 61 -9.93 13.36 9.38
N SER A 62 -9.63 13.30 10.66
CA SER A 62 -8.48 12.54 11.16
C SER A 62 -8.67 12.06 12.60
N GLY A 63 -7.77 11.20 13.06
CA GLY A 63 -7.86 10.59 14.38
C GLY A 63 -8.51 9.19 14.33
N VAL A 64 -8.69 8.61 15.51
CA VAL A 64 -9.36 7.30 15.67
C VAL A 64 -10.82 7.36 15.25
N GLU A 65 -11.45 8.53 15.45
CA GLU A 65 -12.84 8.80 15.07
C GLU A 65 -13.01 8.65 13.55
N ALA A 66 -12.14 9.26 12.76
CA ALA A 66 -12.16 9.17 11.31
C ALA A 66 -11.83 7.76 10.81
N ALA A 67 -10.86 7.09 11.44
CA ALA A 67 -10.50 5.71 11.11
C ALA A 67 -11.67 4.75 11.41
N ASN A 68 -12.36 4.92 12.52
CA ASN A 68 -13.51 4.10 12.87
C ASN A 68 -14.72 4.43 11.99
N PHE A 69 -14.99 5.71 11.73
CA PHE A 69 -16.08 6.16 10.87
C PHE A 69 -16.06 5.46 9.49
N MET A 70 -14.90 5.33 8.87
CA MET A 70 -14.77 4.63 7.57
C MET A 70 -15.27 3.18 7.60
N GLY A 71 -15.21 2.50 8.75
CA GLY A 71 -15.71 1.14 8.94
C GLY A 71 -17.21 1.04 9.18
N THR A 72 -17.87 2.14 9.52
CA THR A 72 -19.31 2.18 9.83
C THR A 72 -20.17 2.18 8.57
N ARG A 73 -21.48 1.88 8.74
CA ARG A 73 -22.47 2.03 7.67
C ARG A 73 -22.53 3.48 7.17
N ALA A 74 -22.56 4.43 8.11
CA ALA A 74 -22.58 5.86 7.76
C ALA A 74 -21.36 6.27 6.92
N GLY A 75 -20.16 5.83 7.29
CA GLY A 75 -18.94 6.11 6.51
C GLY A 75 -19.00 5.51 5.10
N LYS A 76 -19.52 4.29 4.96
CA LYS A 76 -19.73 3.66 3.64
C LYS A 76 -20.70 4.44 2.77
N ASP A 77 -21.76 4.99 3.37
CA ASP A 77 -22.81 5.71 2.66
C ASP A 77 -22.40 7.16 2.32
N CYS A 78 -21.46 7.73 3.08
CA CYS A 78 -21.08 9.15 2.98
C CYS A 78 -19.79 9.39 2.20
N LEU A 79 -18.93 8.37 2.03
CA LEU A 79 -17.60 8.51 1.44
C LEU A 79 -17.47 7.69 0.15
N ARG A 80 -16.96 8.33 -0.90
CA ARG A 80 -16.72 7.68 -2.20
C ARG A 80 -15.32 7.97 -2.74
N SER A 81 -14.82 7.11 -3.63
CA SER A 81 -13.45 7.15 -4.16
C SER A 81 -13.34 7.74 -5.57
N LYS A 82 -14.41 7.71 -6.34
CA LYS A 82 -14.45 7.94 -7.80
C LYS A 82 -13.71 9.19 -8.25
N GLU A 83 -13.88 10.32 -7.56
CA GLU A 83 -13.35 11.63 -7.97
C GLU A 83 -11.83 11.68 -8.06
N PHE A 84 -11.15 10.86 -7.25
CA PHE A 84 -9.69 10.78 -7.26
C PHE A 84 -9.16 9.85 -8.36
N TRP A 85 -9.90 8.78 -8.67
CA TRP A 85 -9.42 7.72 -9.56
C TRP A 85 -9.93 7.82 -10.99
N GLN A 86 -10.95 8.64 -11.26
CA GLN A 86 -11.53 8.78 -12.60
C GLN A 86 -10.50 9.16 -13.67
N GLY A 87 -9.47 9.95 -13.29
CA GLY A 87 -8.39 10.29 -14.20
C GLY A 87 -7.60 9.08 -14.68
N LEU A 88 -7.37 8.10 -13.80
CA LEU A 88 -6.69 6.85 -14.14
C LEU A 88 -7.58 5.95 -15.03
N VAL A 89 -8.86 5.81 -14.68
CA VAL A 89 -9.85 5.08 -15.50
C VAL A 89 -9.82 5.59 -16.93
N ASN A 90 -9.94 6.91 -17.12
CA ASN A 90 -9.92 7.55 -18.43
C ASN A 90 -8.58 7.36 -19.17
N GLU A 91 -7.46 7.37 -18.45
CA GLU A 91 -6.11 7.21 -19.05
C GLU A 91 -5.91 5.82 -19.65
N PHE A 92 -6.53 4.79 -19.06
CA PHE A 92 -6.52 3.44 -19.60
C PHE A 92 -7.64 3.18 -20.62
N GLY A 93 -8.57 4.11 -20.82
CA GLY A 93 -9.75 3.92 -21.66
C GLY A 93 -10.74 2.91 -21.07
N ALA A 94 -10.70 2.72 -19.77
CA ALA A 94 -11.60 1.81 -19.05
C ALA A 94 -12.94 2.47 -18.73
N SER A 95 -13.96 1.66 -18.44
CA SER A 95 -15.23 2.15 -17.93
C SER A 95 -15.21 2.27 -16.40
N ARG A 96 -14.52 1.37 -15.74
CA ARG A 96 -14.37 1.33 -14.26
C ARG A 96 -13.09 0.60 -13.83
N MET A 97 -12.71 0.77 -12.58
CA MET A 97 -11.64 0.03 -11.92
C MET A 97 -11.90 -0.10 -10.42
N LEU A 98 -11.30 -1.10 -9.77
CA LEU A 98 -11.55 -1.43 -8.37
C LEU A 98 -11.43 -0.24 -7.41
N THR A 99 -10.40 0.58 -7.53
CA THR A 99 -10.16 1.71 -6.62
C THR A 99 -11.05 2.92 -6.90
N GLY A 100 -11.65 2.99 -8.09
CA GLY A 100 -12.49 4.09 -8.54
C GLY A 100 -13.99 3.86 -8.42
N GLU A 101 -14.39 2.66 -7.99
CA GLU A 101 -15.80 2.32 -7.80
C GLU A 101 -16.18 2.30 -6.33
N ASP A 102 -17.47 2.47 -6.05
CA ASP A 102 -18.07 2.41 -4.73
C ASP A 102 -19.33 1.55 -4.78
N GLY A 103 -19.88 1.17 -3.62
CA GLY A 103 -21.12 0.39 -3.51
C GLY A 103 -21.05 -0.99 -4.19
N ASP A 104 -22.13 -1.36 -4.90
CA ASP A 104 -22.25 -2.68 -5.51
C ASP A 104 -21.24 -2.92 -6.65
N SER A 105 -20.93 -1.90 -7.44
CA SER A 105 -19.93 -2.00 -8.52
C SER A 105 -18.53 -2.31 -7.95
N HIS A 106 -18.13 -1.64 -6.86
CA HIS A 106 -16.90 -1.96 -6.15
C HIS A 106 -16.89 -3.39 -5.61
N LYS A 107 -18.01 -3.81 -4.98
CA LYS A 107 -18.16 -5.16 -4.44
C LYS A 107 -18.02 -6.21 -5.53
N GLU A 108 -18.68 -6.01 -6.67
CA GLU A 108 -18.61 -6.92 -7.82
C GLU A 108 -17.17 -7.11 -8.32
N LEU A 109 -16.43 -6.01 -8.56
CA LEU A 109 -15.02 -6.08 -8.98
C LEU A 109 -14.15 -6.75 -7.91
N ARG A 110 -14.40 -6.43 -6.64
CA ARG A 110 -13.67 -7.03 -5.53
C ARG A 110 -13.92 -8.53 -5.42
N ASP A 111 -15.15 -8.99 -5.64
CA ASP A 111 -15.50 -10.41 -5.61
C ASP A 111 -14.84 -11.20 -6.74
N ILE A 112 -14.73 -10.62 -7.95
CA ILE A 112 -13.99 -11.22 -9.08
C ILE A 112 -12.51 -11.41 -8.74
N MET A 113 -11.90 -10.44 -8.05
CA MET A 113 -10.45 -10.44 -7.82
C MET A 113 -10.03 -11.09 -6.49
N ARG A 114 -10.96 -11.30 -5.56
CA ARG A 114 -10.65 -11.67 -4.17
C ARG A 114 -9.88 -12.97 -4.03
N ASN A 115 -10.20 -13.97 -4.84
CA ASN A 115 -9.57 -15.30 -4.76
C ASN A 115 -8.06 -15.19 -5.00
N GLY A 116 -7.64 -14.49 -6.04
CA GLY A 116 -6.22 -14.31 -6.37
C GLY A 116 -5.39 -13.65 -5.28
N TYR A 117 -6.01 -12.87 -4.37
CA TYR A 117 -5.34 -12.23 -3.23
C TYR A 117 -5.61 -12.91 -1.89
N SER A 118 -6.31 -14.05 -1.89
CA SER A 118 -6.66 -14.76 -0.67
C SER A 118 -5.46 -15.44 -0.01
N LYS A 119 -5.59 -15.83 1.24
CA LYS A 119 -4.59 -16.69 1.89
C LYS A 119 -4.49 -18.05 1.21
N GLU A 120 -5.61 -18.57 0.72
CA GLU A 120 -5.65 -19.87 0.04
C GLU A 120 -4.86 -19.86 -1.28
N SER A 121 -4.86 -18.75 -2.03
CA SER A 121 -4.10 -18.65 -3.30
C SER A 121 -2.58 -18.67 -3.12
N ILE A 122 -2.09 -18.35 -1.92
CA ILE A 122 -0.67 -18.36 -1.57
C ILE A 122 -0.27 -19.52 -0.65
N LYS A 123 -1.26 -20.28 -0.14
CA LYS A 123 -1.02 -21.49 0.64
C LYS A 123 -0.36 -22.54 -0.27
N GLY A 124 0.64 -23.22 0.24
CA GLY A 124 1.44 -24.17 -0.57
C GLY A 124 2.46 -23.53 -1.51
N ARG A 125 2.55 -22.18 -1.54
CA ARG A 125 3.48 -21.45 -2.44
C ARG A 125 4.58 -20.69 -1.70
N TYR A 126 4.76 -20.91 -0.39
CA TYR A 126 5.77 -20.21 0.40
C TYR A 126 7.19 -20.53 -0.06
N ASN A 127 7.47 -21.79 -0.37
CA ASN A 127 8.76 -22.20 -0.93
C ASN A 127 9.04 -21.55 -2.29
N GLU A 128 8.02 -21.37 -3.12
CA GLU A 128 8.14 -20.63 -4.38
C GLU A 128 8.49 -19.15 -4.15
N LEU A 129 7.84 -18.48 -3.21
CA LEU A 129 8.18 -17.10 -2.84
C LEU A 129 9.62 -16.98 -2.34
N VAL A 130 10.09 -17.94 -1.56
CA VAL A 130 11.48 -17.99 -1.10
C VAL A 130 12.44 -18.21 -2.25
N ALA A 131 12.12 -19.11 -3.18
CA ALA A 131 12.95 -19.37 -4.37
C ALA A 131 13.06 -18.13 -5.29
N ILE A 132 11.96 -17.41 -5.50
CA ILE A 132 11.95 -16.13 -6.23
C ILE A 132 12.83 -15.11 -5.50
N THR A 133 12.72 -15.04 -4.16
CA THR A 133 13.58 -14.17 -3.36
C THR A 133 15.04 -14.52 -3.53
N ASP A 134 15.42 -15.80 -3.48
CA ASP A 134 16.80 -16.26 -3.70
C ASP A 134 17.32 -15.87 -5.08
N GLY A 135 16.51 -16.02 -6.13
CA GLY A 135 16.84 -15.57 -7.48
C GLY A 135 17.09 -14.05 -7.54
N SER A 136 16.23 -13.27 -6.87
CA SER A 136 16.41 -11.83 -6.76
C SER A 136 17.67 -11.45 -5.99
N LEU A 137 17.98 -12.13 -4.88
CA LEU A 137 19.19 -11.88 -4.12
C LEU A 137 20.45 -12.16 -4.95
N ALA A 138 20.49 -13.27 -5.68
CA ALA A 138 21.60 -13.62 -6.57
C ALA A 138 21.80 -12.59 -7.69
N ARG A 139 20.72 -12.06 -8.26
CA ARG A 139 20.73 -11.10 -9.38
C ARG A 139 21.08 -9.68 -8.94
N ASP A 140 20.45 -9.19 -7.85
CA ASP A 140 20.36 -7.77 -7.54
C ASP A 140 21.17 -7.36 -6.30
N TRP A 141 21.71 -8.33 -5.52
CA TRP A 141 22.40 -8.08 -4.25
C TRP A 141 23.84 -8.60 -4.23
N PRO A 142 24.73 -8.08 -5.11
CA PRO A 142 26.10 -8.58 -5.22
C PRO A 142 26.92 -8.28 -3.97
N VAL A 143 27.65 -9.30 -3.47
CA VAL A 143 28.56 -9.19 -2.33
C VAL A 143 29.65 -8.14 -2.58
N GLY A 144 30.01 -7.38 -1.57
CA GLY A 144 31.03 -6.33 -1.59
C GLY A 144 30.57 -5.01 -2.21
N LYS A 145 29.32 -4.92 -2.72
CA LYS A 145 28.82 -3.71 -3.38
C LYS A 145 27.72 -3.02 -2.56
N ALA A 146 27.53 -1.73 -2.86
CA ALA A 146 26.39 -0.96 -2.37
C ALA A 146 25.18 -1.22 -3.29
N VAL A 147 24.06 -1.66 -2.71
CA VAL A 147 22.83 -2.01 -3.41
C VAL A 147 21.78 -0.93 -3.22
N PRO A 148 21.15 -0.39 -4.29
CA PRO A 148 20.03 0.52 -4.21
C PRO A 148 18.78 -0.25 -3.78
N VAL A 149 18.45 -0.19 -2.48
CA VAL A 149 17.49 -1.09 -1.85
C VAL A 149 16.09 -1.00 -2.45
N VAL A 150 15.59 0.24 -2.69
CA VAL A 150 14.25 0.43 -3.25
C VAL A 150 14.14 -0.20 -4.65
N GLU A 151 15.15 -0.01 -5.50
CA GLU A 151 15.13 -0.57 -6.86
C GLU A 151 15.21 -2.11 -6.82
N ALA A 152 16.10 -2.67 -6.01
CA ALA A 152 16.21 -4.12 -5.85
C ALA A 152 14.91 -4.75 -5.32
N MET A 153 14.26 -4.09 -4.34
CA MET A 153 12.95 -4.53 -3.85
C MET A 153 11.84 -4.41 -4.90
N GLN A 154 11.88 -3.39 -5.77
CA GLN A 154 10.89 -3.27 -6.86
C GLN A 154 10.98 -4.44 -7.84
N TYR A 155 12.18 -4.87 -8.22
CA TYR A 155 12.37 -6.06 -9.07
C TYR A 155 11.87 -7.32 -8.38
N MET A 156 12.21 -7.52 -7.09
CA MET A 156 11.75 -8.67 -6.31
C MET A 156 10.21 -8.71 -6.21
N VAL A 157 9.59 -7.57 -5.90
CA VAL A 157 8.13 -7.47 -5.77
C VAL A 157 7.42 -7.77 -7.09
N VAL A 158 7.91 -7.26 -8.22
CA VAL A 158 7.32 -7.53 -9.54
C VAL A 158 7.49 -8.99 -9.94
N ASP A 159 8.64 -9.59 -9.62
CA ASP A 159 8.91 -11.02 -9.84
C ASP A 159 7.86 -11.87 -9.08
N GLN A 160 7.69 -11.62 -7.80
CA GLN A 160 6.74 -12.34 -6.95
C GLN A 160 5.27 -12.10 -7.37
N LEU A 161 4.86 -10.84 -7.62
CA LEU A 161 3.50 -10.54 -8.07
C LEU A 161 3.23 -11.17 -9.44
N GLY A 162 4.21 -11.13 -10.35
CA GLY A 162 4.11 -11.75 -11.65
C GLY A 162 3.90 -13.25 -11.54
N THR A 163 4.78 -13.93 -10.85
CA THR A 163 4.72 -15.39 -10.70
C THR A 163 3.45 -15.83 -9.96
N ILE A 164 3.11 -15.17 -8.83
CA ILE A 164 1.98 -15.61 -8.00
C ILE A 164 0.62 -15.26 -8.62
N LEU A 165 0.46 -14.05 -9.13
CA LEU A 165 -0.86 -13.55 -9.58
C LEU A 165 -1.11 -13.77 -11.07
N THR A 166 -0.04 -13.90 -11.87
CA THR A 166 -0.17 -13.90 -13.32
C THR A 166 0.49 -15.09 -14.01
N GLY A 167 1.32 -15.84 -13.28
CA GLY A 167 2.09 -16.96 -13.81
C GLY A 167 3.36 -16.56 -14.57
N VAL A 168 3.61 -15.26 -14.80
CA VAL A 168 4.79 -14.76 -15.52
C VAL A 168 5.29 -13.46 -14.90
N ALA A 169 6.57 -13.39 -14.58
CA ALA A 169 7.21 -12.19 -14.04
C ALA A 169 7.60 -11.21 -15.16
N PRO A 170 7.02 -10.02 -15.26
CA PRO A 170 7.33 -9.04 -16.31
C PRO A 170 8.54 -8.17 -15.96
N LEU A 171 9.70 -8.78 -15.70
CA LEU A 171 10.89 -8.07 -15.22
C LEU A 171 11.40 -7.00 -16.19
N ASP A 172 11.26 -7.20 -17.49
CA ASP A 172 11.64 -6.22 -18.53
C ASP A 172 10.75 -4.97 -18.54
N TYR A 173 9.63 -5.01 -17.82
CA TYR A 173 8.67 -3.92 -17.73
C TYR A 173 8.75 -3.13 -16.43
N VAL A 174 9.57 -3.53 -15.45
CA VAL A 174 9.64 -2.88 -14.11
C VAL A 174 9.84 -1.37 -14.22
N LYS A 175 10.78 -0.92 -15.04
CA LYS A 175 11.07 0.52 -15.23
C LYS A 175 9.91 1.25 -15.89
N ASP A 176 9.21 0.62 -16.83
CA ASP A 176 8.05 1.21 -17.51
C ASP A 176 6.84 1.27 -16.57
N ILE A 177 6.54 0.19 -15.84
CA ILE A 177 5.48 0.15 -14.82
C ILE A 177 5.72 1.27 -13.81
N ARG A 178 6.93 1.35 -13.24
CA ARG A 178 7.29 2.40 -12.29
C ARG A 178 7.10 3.80 -12.87
N THR A 179 7.62 4.04 -14.08
CA THR A 179 7.52 5.35 -14.74
C THR A 179 6.05 5.72 -14.96
N ALA A 180 5.25 4.82 -15.54
CA ALA A 180 3.84 5.06 -15.78
C ALA A 180 3.09 5.34 -14.47
N THR A 181 3.30 4.52 -13.44
CA THR A 181 2.68 4.68 -12.11
C THR A 181 3.02 6.03 -11.49
N LEU A 182 4.29 6.44 -11.49
CA LEU A 182 4.70 7.73 -10.92
C LEU A 182 4.02 8.92 -11.62
N TYR A 183 3.94 8.91 -12.95
CA TYR A 183 3.26 9.97 -13.69
C TYR A 183 1.76 9.98 -13.41
N ILE A 184 1.11 8.83 -13.45
CA ILE A 184 -0.32 8.67 -13.21
C ILE A 184 -0.68 9.16 -11.80
N LEU A 185 0.01 8.68 -10.78
CA LEU A 185 -0.27 9.06 -9.40
C LEU A 185 -0.04 10.56 -9.16
N ASN A 186 1.07 11.13 -9.65
CA ASN A 186 1.37 12.55 -9.46
C ASN A 186 0.42 13.48 -10.22
N VAL A 187 -0.02 13.09 -11.41
CA VAL A 187 -0.77 13.99 -12.31
C VAL A 187 -2.27 13.76 -12.22
N LEU A 188 -2.71 12.51 -12.16
CA LEU A 188 -4.13 12.17 -12.27
C LEU A 188 -4.80 11.93 -10.92
N VAL A 189 -4.10 11.30 -9.98
CA VAL A 189 -4.65 10.93 -8.66
C VAL A 189 -4.41 12.04 -7.64
N THR A 190 -3.15 12.32 -7.30
CA THR A 190 -2.81 13.34 -6.29
C THR A 190 -2.84 14.76 -6.84
N ARG A 191 -2.81 14.92 -8.17
CA ARG A 191 -2.87 16.20 -8.88
C ARG A 191 -1.80 17.21 -8.44
N GLN A 192 -0.65 16.71 -7.97
CA GLN A 192 0.49 17.53 -7.53
C GLN A 192 1.33 18.06 -8.70
N ARG A 193 1.12 17.53 -9.89
CA ARG A 193 1.84 17.90 -11.12
C ARG A 193 0.87 18.24 -12.25
N PRO A 194 1.25 19.17 -13.14
CA PRO A 194 0.37 19.59 -14.24
C PRO A 194 0.21 18.50 -15.32
N ARG A 195 -0.98 18.44 -15.92
CA ARG A 195 -1.35 17.43 -16.95
C ARG A 195 -0.45 17.42 -18.18
N ILE A 196 0.21 18.54 -18.49
CA ILE A 196 1.15 18.62 -19.62
C ILE A 196 2.27 17.56 -19.54
N LEU A 197 2.63 17.11 -18.32
CA LEU A 197 3.64 16.08 -18.12
C LEU A 197 3.28 14.73 -18.74
N LEU A 198 1.98 14.42 -18.95
CA LEU A 198 1.53 13.20 -19.64
C LEU A 198 1.86 13.24 -21.15
N LYS A 199 2.26 14.38 -21.68
CA LYS A 199 2.74 14.50 -23.08
C LYS A 199 4.21 14.16 -23.23
N ARG A 200 4.96 13.99 -22.15
CA ARG A 200 6.41 13.67 -22.21
C ARG A 200 6.66 12.34 -22.90
N PRO A 201 7.67 12.24 -23.81
CA PRO A 201 7.98 11.00 -24.52
C PRO A 201 8.25 9.82 -23.60
N GLN A 202 8.94 10.06 -22.48
CA GLN A 202 9.23 9.05 -21.46
C GLN A 202 7.94 8.41 -20.90
N TYR A 203 6.94 9.22 -20.53
CA TYR A 203 5.67 8.71 -20.06
C TYR A 203 4.92 7.95 -21.15
N ARG A 204 4.84 8.53 -22.34
CA ARG A 204 4.10 7.91 -23.48
C ARG A 204 4.69 6.54 -23.84
N LYS A 205 6.03 6.43 -23.85
CA LYS A 205 6.72 5.15 -24.07
C LYS A 205 6.39 4.16 -22.96
N ALA A 206 6.55 4.54 -21.71
CA ALA A 206 6.27 3.68 -20.56
C ALA A 206 4.81 3.22 -20.54
N ARG A 207 3.85 4.15 -20.78
CA ARG A 207 2.43 3.82 -20.89
C ARG A 207 2.16 2.81 -22.03
N SER A 208 2.72 3.03 -23.22
CA SER A 208 2.58 2.08 -24.35
C SER A 208 3.07 0.68 -23.94
N ARG A 209 4.22 0.59 -23.31
CA ARG A 209 4.79 -0.68 -22.83
C ARG A 209 3.87 -1.38 -21.80
N VAL A 210 3.31 -0.62 -20.85
CA VAL A 210 2.34 -1.18 -19.87
C VAL A 210 1.06 -1.67 -20.57
N MET A 211 0.57 -0.93 -21.58
CA MET A 211 -0.57 -1.38 -22.38
C MET A 211 -0.25 -2.64 -23.20
N ASP A 212 0.99 -2.77 -23.72
CA ASP A 212 1.45 -3.97 -24.43
C ASP A 212 1.51 -5.18 -23.49
N LEU A 213 2.03 -5.00 -22.28
CA LEU A 213 2.01 -6.03 -21.24
C LEU A 213 0.58 -6.49 -20.96
N GLY A 214 -0.36 -5.56 -20.73
CA GLY A 214 -1.78 -5.91 -20.51
C GLY A 214 -2.39 -6.69 -21.69
N ARG A 215 -2.10 -6.29 -22.93
CA ARG A 215 -2.52 -7.02 -24.13
C ARG A 215 -1.93 -8.42 -24.22
N GLN A 216 -0.68 -8.60 -23.86
CA GLN A 216 -0.05 -9.91 -23.79
C GLN A 216 -0.73 -10.79 -22.73
N MET A 217 -0.94 -10.27 -21.52
CA MET A 217 -1.63 -10.99 -20.45
C MET A 217 -3.04 -11.45 -20.87
N ILE A 218 -3.78 -10.62 -21.62
CA ILE A 218 -5.10 -10.99 -22.16
C ILE A 218 -4.96 -12.18 -23.13
N ARG A 219 -4.01 -12.14 -24.06
CA ARG A 219 -3.80 -13.23 -25.02
C ARG A 219 -3.47 -14.55 -24.33
N ASP A 220 -2.53 -14.50 -23.37
CA ASP A 220 -2.06 -15.66 -22.64
C ASP A 220 -3.16 -16.30 -21.79
N ALA A 221 -3.91 -15.48 -21.02
CA ALA A 221 -5.04 -15.95 -20.24
C ALA A 221 -6.17 -16.53 -21.10
N LYS A 222 -6.47 -15.87 -22.25
CA LYS A 222 -7.48 -16.39 -23.17
C LYS A 222 -7.08 -17.74 -23.79
N ALA A 223 -5.81 -17.90 -24.12
CA ALA A 223 -5.31 -19.15 -24.71
C ALA A 223 -5.42 -20.36 -23.75
N ARG A 224 -5.22 -20.15 -22.45
CA ARG A 224 -5.29 -21.23 -21.45
C ARG A 224 -6.66 -21.38 -20.78
N TYR A 225 -7.61 -20.48 -21.02
CA TYR A 225 -8.92 -20.50 -20.36
C TYR A 225 -9.67 -21.83 -20.45
N ALA A 226 -9.69 -22.46 -21.63
CA ALA A 226 -10.39 -23.73 -21.84
C ALA A 226 -9.74 -24.94 -21.14
N THR A 227 -8.46 -24.84 -20.77
CA THR A 227 -7.67 -25.93 -20.18
C THR A 227 -7.40 -25.73 -18.69
N THR A 228 -7.60 -24.52 -18.15
CA THR A 228 -7.36 -24.22 -16.73
C THR A 228 -8.63 -24.51 -15.92
N ARG A 229 -8.54 -25.44 -14.96
CA ARG A 229 -9.64 -25.75 -14.06
C ARG A 229 -9.89 -24.58 -13.11
N PRO A 230 -11.14 -24.35 -12.64
CA PRO A 230 -11.46 -23.24 -11.73
C PRO A 230 -10.57 -23.18 -10.47
N GLU A 231 -10.23 -24.31 -9.89
CA GLU A 231 -9.36 -24.43 -8.71
C GLU A 231 -7.89 -24.09 -8.96
N ASP A 232 -7.45 -24.16 -10.21
CA ASP A 232 -6.08 -23.86 -10.62
C ASP A 232 -5.90 -22.43 -11.15
N ARG A 233 -6.98 -21.65 -11.18
CA ARG A 233 -6.98 -20.28 -11.71
C ARG A 233 -6.18 -19.33 -10.81
N ASN A 234 -5.33 -18.53 -11.42
CA ASN A 234 -4.73 -17.37 -10.77
C ASN A 234 -5.62 -16.12 -10.97
N LEU A 235 -5.19 -14.96 -10.44
CA LEU A 235 -5.95 -13.72 -10.54
C LEU A 235 -6.32 -13.33 -11.99
N ILE A 236 -5.38 -13.49 -12.93
CA ILE A 236 -5.63 -13.14 -14.33
C ILE A 236 -6.66 -14.10 -14.95
N ASP A 237 -6.61 -15.36 -14.59
CA ASP A 237 -7.56 -16.36 -15.09
C ASP A 237 -8.97 -16.10 -14.55
N ASP A 238 -9.12 -15.65 -13.28
CA ASP A 238 -10.41 -15.26 -12.71
C ASP A 238 -10.99 -14.02 -13.40
N ILE A 239 -10.16 -13.00 -13.68
CA ILE A 239 -10.57 -11.81 -14.42
C ILE A 239 -10.99 -12.17 -15.86
N MET A 240 -10.24 -13.05 -16.53
CA MET A 240 -10.56 -13.50 -17.87
C MET A 240 -11.82 -14.36 -17.90
N ALA A 241 -12.02 -15.23 -16.93
CA ALA A 241 -13.25 -16.02 -16.78
C ALA A 241 -14.47 -15.11 -16.61
N ALA A 242 -14.38 -14.08 -15.73
CA ALA A 242 -15.44 -13.11 -15.57
C ALA A 242 -15.75 -12.34 -16.86
N HIS A 243 -14.71 -12.04 -17.67
CA HIS A 243 -14.91 -11.41 -18.98
C HIS A 243 -15.63 -12.31 -19.97
N ILE A 244 -15.27 -13.59 -20.04
CA ILE A 244 -15.83 -14.56 -21.00
C ILE A 244 -17.25 -14.97 -20.59
N GLU A 245 -17.44 -15.30 -19.29
CA GLU A 245 -18.68 -15.85 -18.77
C GLU A 245 -19.74 -14.76 -18.50
N THR A 246 -19.31 -13.57 -18.08
CA THR A 246 -20.18 -12.44 -17.72
C THR A 246 -19.61 -11.09 -18.20
N PRO A 247 -19.60 -10.83 -19.53
CA PRO A 247 -18.95 -9.62 -20.10
C PRO A 247 -19.47 -8.30 -19.53
N ALA A 248 -20.72 -8.27 -19.06
CA ALA A 248 -21.29 -7.09 -18.40
C ALA A 248 -20.58 -6.76 -17.07
N LYS A 249 -20.07 -7.77 -16.37
CA LYS A 249 -19.34 -7.61 -15.11
C LYS A 249 -17.86 -7.28 -15.34
N MET A 250 -17.26 -7.73 -16.43
CA MET A 250 -15.87 -7.43 -16.79
C MET A 250 -15.79 -7.09 -18.29
N PRO A 251 -16.14 -5.86 -18.69
CA PRO A 251 -16.03 -5.42 -20.08
C PRO A 251 -14.59 -5.47 -20.61
N ALA A 252 -14.43 -5.64 -21.92
CA ALA A 252 -13.12 -5.68 -22.56
C ALA A 252 -12.27 -4.41 -22.31
N SER A 253 -12.94 -3.24 -22.19
CA SER A 253 -12.29 -1.96 -21.83
C SER A 253 -11.58 -2.00 -20.49
N ASP A 254 -12.05 -2.82 -19.53
CA ASP A 254 -11.59 -2.83 -18.17
C ASP A 254 -10.49 -3.88 -17.90
N LEU A 255 -10.23 -4.75 -18.88
CA LEU A 255 -9.24 -5.83 -18.73
C LEU A 255 -7.84 -5.30 -18.47
N ILE A 256 -7.34 -4.37 -19.28
CA ILE A 256 -5.94 -3.93 -19.14
C ILE A 256 -5.68 -3.30 -17.78
N VAL A 257 -6.57 -2.41 -17.30
CA VAL A 257 -6.40 -1.77 -16.00
C VAL A 257 -6.53 -2.77 -14.85
N SER A 258 -7.39 -3.78 -14.99
CA SER A 258 -7.56 -4.83 -14.00
C SER A 258 -6.37 -5.79 -13.95
N LEU A 259 -5.82 -6.17 -15.09
CA LEU A 259 -4.68 -7.08 -15.20
C LEU A 259 -3.34 -6.43 -14.80
N THR A 260 -3.16 -5.13 -15.11
CA THR A 260 -1.95 -4.39 -14.72
C THR A 260 -2.04 -3.77 -13.34
N GLY A 261 -3.25 -3.71 -12.77
CA GLY A 261 -3.54 -3.15 -11.44
C GLY A 261 -2.65 -3.66 -10.32
N PRO A 262 -2.40 -4.98 -10.20
CA PRO A 262 -1.51 -5.55 -9.17
C PRO A 262 -0.12 -4.93 -9.16
N TYR A 263 0.47 -4.69 -10.33
CA TYR A 263 1.79 -4.06 -10.42
C TYR A 263 1.75 -2.57 -10.08
N ILE A 264 0.72 -1.85 -10.56
CA ILE A 264 0.54 -0.41 -10.27
C ILE A 264 0.36 -0.19 -8.76
N ALA A 265 -0.39 -1.07 -8.10
CA ALA A 265 -0.67 -0.97 -6.67
C ALA A 265 0.47 -1.51 -5.80
N GLY A 266 1.06 -2.65 -6.17
CA GLY A 266 2.00 -3.41 -5.33
C GLY A 266 3.45 -2.97 -5.45
N LEU A 267 3.89 -2.53 -6.66
CA LEU A 267 5.30 -2.25 -6.93
C LEU A 267 5.92 -1.28 -5.90
N ASP A 268 5.37 -0.09 -5.78
CA ASP A 268 5.94 0.94 -4.90
C ASP A 268 5.54 0.73 -3.43
N THR A 269 4.36 0.20 -3.15
CA THR A 269 3.89 0.06 -1.77
C THR A 269 4.68 -1.00 -1.00
N VAL A 270 4.80 -2.20 -1.55
CA VAL A 270 5.54 -3.29 -0.90
C VAL A 270 7.04 -3.00 -0.91
N ALA A 271 7.61 -2.53 -2.05
CA ALA A 271 9.04 -2.24 -2.14
C ALA A 271 9.48 -1.12 -1.20
N ASN A 272 8.71 -0.04 -1.06
CA ASN A 272 9.04 1.03 -0.12
C ASN A 272 8.93 0.55 1.33
N THR A 273 7.92 -0.26 1.66
CA THR A 273 7.77 -0.83 3.01
C THR A 273 8.95 -1.75 3.35
N THR A 274 9.29 -2.70 2.47
CA THR A 274 10.41 -3.63 2.71
C THR A 274 11.76 -2.92 2.74
N ALA A 275 11.97 -1.91 1.91
CA ALA A 275 13.17 -1.07 1.98
C ALA A 275 13.27 -0.30 3.32
N ALA A 276 12.15 0.20 3.84
CA ALA A 276 12.11 0.83 5.16
C ALA A 276 12.35 -0.19 6.28
N VAL A 277 11.84 -1.44 6.16
CA VAL A 277 12.14 -2.53 7.12
C VAL A 277 13.62 -2.82 7.15
N VAL A 278 14.29 -2.90 6.00
CA VAL A 278 15.75 -3.08 5.93
C VAL A 278 16.46 -1.98 6.70
N TYR A 279 16.09 -0.71 6.48
CA TYR A 279 16.66 0.40 7.23
C TYR A 279 16.43 0.27 8.74
N CYS A 280 15.19 0.06 9.16
CA CYS A 280 14.82 0.00 10.58
C CYS A 280 15.55 -1.14 11.30
N VAL A 281 15.60 -2.33 10.73
CA VAL A 281 16.30 -3.47 11.31
C VAL A 281 17.81 -3.22 11.39
N LEU A 282 18.43 -2.65 10.36
CA LEU A 282 19.86 -2.35 10.37
C LEU A 282 20.23 -1.19 11.32
N LYS A 283 19.30 -0.27 11.56
CA LYS A 283 19.49 0.87 12.47
C LYS A 283 19.46 0.45 13.94
N HIS A 284 18.84 -0.70 14.26
CA HIS A 284 18.64 -1.22 15.63
C HIS A 284 19.32 -2.59 15.75
N PRO A 285 20.62 -2.63 16.18
CA PRO A 285 21.40 -3.88 16.26
C PRO A 285 20.76 -4.98 17.10
N GLU A 286 20.10 -4.61 18.20
CA GLU A 286 19.37 -5.53 19.08
C GLU A 286 18.17 -6.17 18.37
N VAL A 287 17.45 -5.40 17.54
CA VAL A 287 16.36 -5.92 16.70
C VAL A 287 16.92 -6.82 15.60
N LYS A 288 18.03 -6.38 14.95
CA LYS A 288 18.71 -7.21 13.92
C LYS A 288 19.08 -8.58 14.48
N ALA A 289 19.66 -8.62 15.68
CA ALA A 289 20.07 -9.89 16.32
C ALA A 289 18.87 -10.82 16.59
N ARG A 290 17.75 -10.27 17.10
CA ARG A 290 16.51 -11.02 17.34
C ARG A 290 15.92 -11.56 16.05
N VAL A 291 15.80 -10.69 15.02
CA VAL A 291 15.29 -11.08 13.71
C VAL A 291 16.16 -12.18 13.08
N GLN A 292 17.49 -12.04 13.13
CA GLN A 292 18.41 -13.03 12.57
C GLN A 292 18.28 -14.38 13.27
N LYS A 293 18.13 -14.40 14.59
CA LYS A 293 17.89 -15.64 15.33
C LYS A 293 16.61 -16.34 14.88
N GLU A 294 15.49 -15.61 14.81
CA GLU A 294 14.20 -16.18 14.37
C GLU A 294 14.24 -16.76 12.95
N VAL A 295 14.86 -16.03 12.02
CA VAL A 295 14.89 -16.49 10.62
C VAL A 295 15.86 -17.67 10.43
N ASP A 296 16.92 -17.75 11.24
CA ASP A 296 17.83 -18.90 11.22
C ASP A 296 17.12 -20.14 11.74
N GLU A 297 16.36 -20.03 12.84
CA GLU A 297 15.51 -21.10 13.37
C GLU A 297 14.43 -21.53 12.36
N LEU A 298 13.81 -20.59 11.67
CA LEU A 298 12.81 -20.87 10.65
C LEU A 298 13.38 -21.73 9.53
N PHE A 299 14.52 -21.31 8.94
CA PHE A 299 15.11 -22.01 7.80
C PHE A 299 15.90 -23.28 8.18
N ALA A 300 16.15 -23.52 9.47
CA ALA A 300 16.66 -24.80 9.95
C ALA A 300 15.55 -25.86 10.14
N GLY A 301 14.28 -25.43 10.23
CA GLY A 301 13.16 -26.29 10.63
C GLY A 301 12.40 -27.04 9.51
N GLY A 302 12.75 -26.87 8.24
CA GLY A 302 12.13 -27.62 7.13
C GLY A 302 11.00 -26.87 6.40
N ASP A 303 9.81 -27.45 6.29
CA ASP A 303 8.72 -26.94 5.45
C ASP A 303 8.17 -25.58 5.92
N LEU A 304 8.04 -24.66 4.96
CA LEU A 304 7.57 -23.28 5.19
C LEU A 304 6.06 -23.13 5.01
N ASP A 305 5.38 -24.12 4.44
CA ASP A 305 3.95 -24.06 4.13
C ASP A 305 3.04 -24.36 5.35
N GLU A 306 3.59 -24.23 6.56
CA GLU A 306 2.85 -24.45 7.78
C GLU A 306 1.90 -23.28 8.14
N GLU A 307 0.73 -23.64 8.67
CA GLU A 307 -0.15 -22.67 9.30
C GLU A 307 0.55 -21.95 10.47
N GLY A 308 0.46 -20.60 10.46
CA GLY A 308 1.00 -19.80 11.55
C GLY A 308 2.44 -19.32 11.37
N LEU A 309 3.00 -19.37 10.14
CA LEU A 309 4.35 -18.86 9.84
C LEU A 309 4.61 -17.48 10.46
N LEU A 310 3.69 -16.52 10.30
CA LEU A 310 3.86 -15.17 10.87
C LEU A 310 3.92 -15.16 12.40
N ARG A 311 3.35 -16.16 13.07
CA ARG A 311 3.42 -16.33 14.53
C ARG A 311 4.77 -16.88 14.98
N LYS A 312 5.51 -17.55 14.10
CA LYS A 312 6.86 -18.05 14.34
C LYS A 312 7.93 -16.95 14.21
N LEU A 313 7.55 -15.78 13.69
CA LEU A 313 8.44 -14.65 13.43
C LEU A 313 8.02 -13.37 14.21
N PRO A 314 7.87 -13.43 15.55
CA PRO A 314 7.36 -12.31 16.32
C PRO A 314 8.24 -11.06 16.23
N ALA A 315 9.58 -11.16 16.23
CA ALA A 315 10.45 -10.00 16.10
C ALA A 315 10.43 -9.42 14.68
N LEU A 316 10.48 -10.25 13.64
CA LEU A 316 10.39 -9.78 12.26
C LEU A 316 9.03 -9.17 11.96
N ASN A 317 7.94 -9.82 12.37
CA ASN A 317 6.60 -9.30 12.19
C ASN A 317 6.39 -7.98 12.94
N GLY A 318 6.88 -7.90 14.19
CA GLY A 318 6.90 -6.66 14.96
C GLY A 318 7.68 -5.55 14.24
N ALA A 319 8.85 -5.86 13.67
CA ALA A 319 9.64 -4.90 12.90
C ALA A 319 8.92 -4.41 11.63
N ILE A 320 8.22 -5.29 10.91
CA ILE A 320 7.41 -4.92 9.75
C ILE A 320 6.26 -4.00 10.17
N MET A 321 5.52 -4.38 11.22
CA MET A 321 4.38 -3.60 11.71
C MET A 321 4.81 -2.23 12.24
N GLU A 322 5.91 -2.15 12.98
CA GLU A 322 6.43 -0.89 13.51
C GLU A 322 6.97 0.01 12.40
N THR A 323 7.58 -0.58 11.37
CA THR A 323 7.95 0.16 10.16
C THR A 323 6.74 0.75 9.47
N MET A 324 5.65 -0.01 9.29
CA MET A 324 4.41 0.51 8.69
C MET A 324 3.75 1.60 9.54
N ARG A 325 3.94 1.57 10.87
CA ARG A 325 3.45 2.62 11.76
C ARG A 325 4.25 3.92 11.59
N LEU A 326 5.58 3.85 11.62
CA LEU A 326 6.47 5.02 11.57
C LEU A 326 6.67 5.57 10.15
N TYR A 327 6.59 4.70 9.15
CA TYR A 327 6.79 5.02 7.73
C TYR A 327 5.55 4.60 6.89
N PRO A 328 4.35 5.15 7.19
CA PRO A 328 3.13 4.74 6.49
C PRO A 328 3.20 5.14 5.02
N ILE A 329 2.93 4.17 4.13
CA ILE A 329 2.89 4.39 2.67
C ILE A 329 1.69 5.24 2.25
N ALA A 330 0.59 5.16 3.00
CA ALA A 330 -0.61 5.95 2.79
C ALA A 330 -0.97 6.70 4.07
N VAL A 331 -0.55 7.96 4.17
CA VAL A 331 -0.80 8.79 5.38
C VAL A 331 -2.28 9.19 5.52
N ALA A 332 -3.02 9.21 4.43
CA ALA A 332 -4.46 9.45 4.41
C ALA A 332 -5.10 8.74 3.23
N GLN A 333 -6.38 8.44 3.36
CA GLN A 333 -7.21 7.97 2.26
C GLN A 333 -7.93 9.13 1.60
N LEU A 334 -7.91 9.15 0.26
CA LEU A 334 -8.56 10.18 -0.54
C LEU A 334 -10.02 9.79 -0.78
N ARG A 335 -10.96 10.65 -0.40
CA ARG A 335 -12.40 10.45 -0.56
C ARG A 335 -13.09 11.74 -0.99
N ALA A 336 -14.30 11.60 -1.51
CA ALA A 336 -15.25 12.70 -1.66
C ALA A 336 -16.52 12.40 -0.87
N ALA A 337 -17.23 13.43 -0.44
CA ALA A 337 -18.54 13.28 0.17
C ALA A 337 -19.56 12.88 -0.90
N SER A 338 -20.27 11.76 -0.70
CA SER A 338 -21.33 11.30 -1.61
C SER A 338 -22.67 11.99 -1.36
N LYS A 339 -22.83 12.60 -0.19
CA LYS A 339 -24.00 13.37 0.27
C LYS A 339 -23.58 14.28 1.42
N ASP A 340 -24.45 15.22 1.81
CA ASP A 340 -24.28 15.99 3.04
C ASP A 340 -24.29 15.08 4.27
N PHE A 341 -23.35 15.30 5.18
CA PHE A 341 -23.31 14.61 6.47
C PHE A 341 -22.65 15.46 7.54
N VAL A 342 -22.84 15.07 8.81
CA VAL A 342 -22.19 15.68 9.97
C VAL A 342 -21.19 14.68 10.54
N PHE A 343 -19.94 15.13 10.74
CA PHE A 343 -18.90 14.36 11.39
C PHE A 343 -18.29 15.19 12.53
N GLU A 344 -18.27 14.66 13.75
CA GLU A 344 -17.76 15.34 14.96
C GLU A 344 -18.36 16.76 15.18
N GLY A 345 -19.64 16.93 14.78
CA GLY A 345 -20.36 18.19 14.85
C GLY A 345 -20.09 19.16 13.70
N HIS A 346 -19.29 18.80 12.71
CA HIS A 346 -18.98 19.62 11.55
C HIS A 346 -19.72 19.15 10.31
N ARG A 347 -20.35 20.09 9.59
CA ARG A 347 -21.04 19.79 8.33
C ARG A 347 -20.04 19.63 7.19
N ILE A 348 -20.14 18.50 6.50
CA ILE A 348 -19.42 18.20 5.27
C ILE A 348 -20.47 18.09 4.17
N ARG A 349 -20.29 18.86 3.08
CA ARG A 349 -21.26 18.94 1.99
C ARG A 349 -20.95 17.93 0.91
N GLU A 350 -21.97 17.49 0.19
CA GLU A 350 -21.81 16.66 -1.00
C GLU A 350 -20.79 17.26 -1.98
N GLY A 351 -19.93 16.40 -2.54
CA GLY A 351 -18.89 16.77 -3.48
C GLY A 351 -17.62 17.35 -2.84
N GLU A 352 -17.59 17.66 -1.54
CA GLU A 352 -16.35 18.10 -0.90
C GLU A 352 -15.31 16.98 -0.92
N MET A 353 -14.08 17.35 -1.25
CA MET A 353 -12.94 16.43 -1.32
C MET A 353 -12.31 16.28 0.06
N LEU A 354 -12.06 15.04 0.49
CA LEU A 354 -11.56 14.74 1.82
C LEU A 354 -10.20 14.04 1.79
N TYR A 355 -9.36 14.41 2.75
CA TYR A 355 -8.31 13.55 3.28
C TYR A 355 -8.81 12.88 4.56
N VAL A 356 -8.84 11.58 4.60
CA VAL A 356 -9.16 10.81 5.81
C VAL A 356 -7.85 10.34 6.42
N GLY A 357 -7.35 11.04 7.44
CA GLY A 357 -6.03 10.86 8.06
C GLY A 357 -6.00 9.66 9.01
N THR A 358 -6.13 8.45 8.47
CA THR A 358 -6.17 7.20 9.24
C THR A 358 -4.83 6.82 9.86
N SER A 359 -3.72 7.44 9.44
CA SER A 359 -2.41 7.24 10.06
C SER A 359 -2.08 8.24 11.18
N VAL A 360 -2.91 9.27 11.40
CA VAL A 360 -2.68 10.24 12.48
C VAL A 360 -2.54 9.54 13.83
N PRO A 361 -3.38 8.56 14.22
CA PRO A 361 -3.24 7.85 15.47
C PRO A 361 -1.90 7.11 15.62
N HIS A 362 -1.22 6.74 14.53
CA HIS A 362 0.08 6.05 14.57
C HIS A 362 1.17 6.84 15.32
N PHE A 363 1.03 8.16 15.43
CA PHE A 363 2.04 9.07 15.99
C PHE A 363 1.61 9.70 17.31
N MET A 364 0.56 9.17 17.94
CA MET A 364 -0.04 9.77 19.15
C MET A 364 0.37 9.00 20.41
N GLU A 365 0.97 9.71 21.36
CA GLU A 365 1.49 9.14 22.61
C GLU A 365 0.42 8.44 23.45
N GLU A 366 -0.83 8.90 23.37
CA GLU A 366 -1.95 8.29 24.09
C GLU A 366 -2.25 6.86 23.65
N TYR A 367 -1.90 6.50 22.40
CA TYR A 367 -2.10 5.14 21.88
C TYR A 367 -0.80 4.34 21.79
N TRP A 368 0.33 5.03 21.68
CA TRP A 368 1.65 4.45 21.48
C TRP A 368 2.66 5.12 22.41
N PRO A 369 2.79 4.66 23.67
CA PRO A 369 3.78 5.22 24.60
C PRO A 369 5.18 5.20 23.97
N GLY A 370 5.85 6.36 23.97
CA GLY A 370 7.09 6.55 23.22
C GLY A 370 6.86 6.46 21.70
N ALA A 371 5.83 7.14 21.17
CA ALA A 371 5.39 7.04 19.77
C ALA A 371 6.49 7.29 18.73
N GLY A 372 7.53 8.07 19.09
CA GLY A 372 8.67 8.35 18.19
C GLY A 372 9.74 7.26 18.17
N THR A 373 9.68 6.25 19.04
CA THR A 373 10.68 5.18 19.13
C THR A 373 10.28 3.97 18.28
N PHE A 374 11.30 3.30 17.71
CA PHE A 374 11.10 2.04 17.02
C PHE A 374 11.11 0.90 18.04
N ASP A 375 9.94 0.34 18.34
CA ASP A 375 9.75 -0.68 19.37
C ASP A 375 8.88 -1.83 18.85
N ILE A 376 9.51 -2.95 18.56
CA ILE A 376 8.87 -4.12 17.95
C ILE A 376 8.00 -4.93 18.91
N ASP A 377 8.08 -4.70 20.22
CA ASP A 377 7.35 -5.46 21.24
C ASP A 377 5.93 -4.91 21.49
N ARG A 378 5.56 -3.78 20.87
CA ARG A 378 4.22 -3.18 20.95
C ARG A 378 3.11 -4.10 20.47
N TYR A 379 3.43 -5.02 19.57
CA TYR A 379 2.48 -5.88 18.85
C TYR A 379 2.22 -7.21 19.56
N GLN A 380 2.93 -7.46 20.66
CA GLN A 380 2.83 -8.69 21.43
C GLN A 380 2.09 -8.45 22.76
N LYS A 381 1.47 -9.52 23.29
CA LYS A 381 0.91 -9.47 24.64
C LYS A 381 2.03 -9.29 25.69
N PRO A 382 1.77 -8.55 26.79
CA PRO A 382 0.46 -7.99 27.18
C PRO A 382 0.11 -6.64 26.51
N ARG A 383 1.02 -6.01 25.79
CA ARG A 383 0.82 -4.66 25.23
C ARG A 383 -0.22 -4.63 24.10
N ALA A 384 0.05 -5.30 23.01
CA ALA A 384 -0.86 -5.41 21.84
C ALA A 384 -1.54 -4.08 21.45
N GLU A 385 -0.81 -2.97 21.46
CA GLU A 385 -1.29 -1.58 21.29
C GLU A 385 -2.08 -1.38 20.00
N HIS A 386 -1.71 -2.09 18.94
CA HIS A 386 -2.33 -2.06 17.61
C HIS A 386 -3.77 -2.57 17.58
N LEU A 387 -4.24 -3.30 18.60
CA LEU A 387 -5.59 -3.87 18.62
C LEU A 387 -6.66 -2.87 19.06
N GLN A 388 -6.28 -1.70 19.55
CA GLN A 388 -7.23 -0.64 19.88
C GLN A 388 -7.97 -0.17 18.62
N PRO A 389 -9.32 -0.05 18.67
CA PRO A 389 -10.11 0.31 17.48
C PRO A 389 -9.67 1.65 16.85
N GLY A 390 -9.35 1.65 15.58
CA GLY A 390 -8.96 2.86 14.84
C GLY A 390 -7.51 3.31 14.99
N VAL A 391 -6.75 2.71 15.92
CA VAL A 391 -5.39 3.16 16.26
C VAL A 391 -4.36 2.74 15.21
N TYR A 392 -4.50 1.55 14.61
CA TYR A 392 -3.56 1.03 13.63
C TYR A 392 -4.27 0.67 12.31
N SER A 393 -3.92 1.34 11.22
CA SER A 393 -4.65 1.22 9.95
C SER A 393 -3.73 1.23 8.72
N PRO A 394 -2.64 0.43 8.65
CA PRO A 394 -1.66 0.50 7.57
C PRO A 394 -2.21 0.10 6.20
N TYR A 395 -3.27 -0.72 6.17
CA TYR A 395 -3.95 -1.19 4.96
C TYR A 395 -5.24 -0.43 4.65
N GLY A 396 -5.46 0.72 5.30
CA GLY A 396 -6.71 1.45 5.22
C GLY A 396 -7.85 0.76 5.96
N ARG A 397 -9.06 1.33 5.85
CA ARG A 397 -10.27 0.85 6.55
C ARG A 397 -11.49 0.94 5.65
N GLY A 398 -12.55 0.23 6.06
CA GLY A 398 -13.83 0.24 5.36
C GLY A 398 -13.85 -0.62 4.11
N PRO A 399 -14.76 -0.36 3.16
CA PRO A 399 -14.93 -1.17 1.94
C PRO A 399 -13.66 -1.25 1.09
N HIS A 400 -12.88 -0.18 1.07
CA HIS A 400 -11.62 -0.07 0.33
C HIS A 400 -10.39 -0.49 1.14
N THR A 401 -10.53 -1.28 2.20
CA THR A 401 -9.38 -1.94 2.83
C THR A 401 -8.60 -2.72 1.78
N CYS A 402 -7.27 -2.65 1.83
CA CYS A 402 -6.38 -3.23 0.83
C CYS A 402 -6.77 -4.68 0.50
N LEU A 403 -7.05 -4.95 -0.78
CA LEU A 403 -7.39 -6.29 -1.25
C LEU A 403 -6.20 -7.23 -1.14
N GLY A 404 -4.99 -6.73 -1.42
CA GLY A 404 -3.74 -7.48 -1.38
C GLY A 404 -3.13 -7.63 0.02
N LYS A 405 -3.84 -7.26 1.11
CA LYS A 405 -3.30 -7.31 2.47
C LYS A 405 -2.67 -8.66 2.82
N SER A 406 -3.40 -9.74 2.63
CA SER A 406 -2.94 -11.10 3.01
C SER A 406 -1.71 -11.53 2.21
N LEU A 407 -1.69 -11.25 0.90
CA LEU A 407 -0.53 -11.50 0.05
C LEU A 407 0.67 -10.66 0.49
N ALA A 408 0.47 -9.36 0.72
CA ALA A 408 1.54 -8.45 1.12
C ALA A 408 2.17 -8.82 2.46
N GLU A 409 1.37 -9.25 3.45
CA GLU A 409 1.87 -9.71 4.76
C GLU A 409 2.79 -10.93 4.61
N VAL A 410 2.39 -11.94 3.85
CA VAL A 410 3.21 -13.13 3.60
C VAL A 410 4.44 -12.79 2.76
N GLN A 411 4.25 -12.00 1.68
CA GLN A 411 5.33 -11.59 0.79
C GLN A 411 6.42 -10.81 1.54
N MET A 412 6.04 -9.83 2.36
CA MET A 412 7.00 -9.06 3.16
C MET A 412 7.71 -9.94 4.19
N ALA A 413 6.97 -10.80 4.91
CA ALA A 413 7.55 -11.66 5.93
C ALA A 413 8.56 -12.65 5.35
N LEU A 414 8.21 -13.39 4.30
CA LEU A 414 9.10 -14.38 3.68
C LEU A 414 10.29 -13.73 2.99
N SER A 415 10.07 -12.61 2.26
CA SER A 415 11.16 -11.89 1.61
C SER A 415 12.16 -11.34 2.61
N MET A 416 11.68 -10.69 3.67
CA MET A 416 12.57 -10.14 4.69
C MET A 416 13.23 -11.23 5.52
N ALA A 417 12.51 -12.31 5.86
CA ALA A 417 13.11 -13.46 6.51
C ALA A 417 14.29 -14.01 5.68
N ARG A 418 14.09 -14.16 4.36
CA ARG A 418 15.15 -14.70 3.50
C ARG A 418 16.31 -13.73 3.30
N VAL A 419 16.03 -12.42 3.17
CA VAL A 419 17.08 -11.37 3.10
C VAL A 419 17.95 -11.41 4.36
N PHE A 420 17.38 -11.38 5.57
CA PHE A 420 18.13 -11.35 6.82
C PHE A 420 18.76 -12.71 7.18
N HIS A 421 18.22 -13.80 6.69
CA HIS A 421 18.86 -15.11 6.81
C HIS A 421 20.11 -15.22 5.93
N LYS A 422 20.02 -14.82 4.65
CA LYS A 422 21.08 -15.03 3.67
C LYS A 422 22.19 -14.00 3.72
N LEU A 423 21.86 -12.72 3.95
CA LEU A 423 22.80 -11.62 3.74
C LEU A 423 23.27 -10.97 5.05
N ASP A 424 24.56 -10.73 5.15
CA ASP A 424 25.11 -9.78 6.12
C ASP A 424 25.08 -8.39 5.49
N LEU A 425 24.15 -7.56 5.99
CA LEU A 425 23.90 -6.21 5.50
C LEU A 425 24.36 -5.17 6.51
N GLU A 426 24.88 -4.05 5.99
CA GLU A 426 25.20 -2.88 6.78
C GLU A 426 24.73 -1.58 6.10
N LEU A 427 24.39 -0.56 6.91
CA LEU A 427 24.15 0.79 6.41
C LEU A 427 25.47 1.40 5.89
N GLU A 428 25.41 2.38 5.00
CA GLU A 428 26.60 3.08 4.46
C GLU A 428 27.44 3.73 5.59
N SER A 429 26.78 4.12 6.70
CA SER A 429 27.45 4.58 7.92
C SER A 429 26.56 4.32 9.13
N PRO A 430 27.10 4.16 10.36
CA PRO A 430 26.32 3.99 11.58
C PRO A 430 25.37 5.17 11.86
N GLY A 431 25.77 6.38 11.46
CA GLY A 431 24.98 7.60 11.59
C GLY A 431 23.95 7.83 10.49
N TYR A 432 23.80 6.93 9.51
CA TYR A 432 22.91 7.12 8.39
C TYR A 432 21.45 7.37 8.85
N VAL A 433 20.84 8.42 8.30
CA VAL A 433 19.43 8.76 8.52
C VAL A 433 18.69 8.58 7.20
N LEU A 434 17.59 7.85 7.24
CA LEU A 434 16.81 7.53 6.05
C LEU A 434 16.24 8.81 5.42
N GLU A 435 16.69 9.12 4.21
CA GLU A 435 16.04 10.13 3.38
C GLU A 435 14.74 9.55 2.83
N THR A 436 13.62 10.24 3.05
CA THR A 436 12.30 9.80 2.57
C THR A 436 11.77 10.73 1.48
N LYS A 437 11.07 10.16 0.51
CA LYS A 437 10.21 10.89 -0.43
C LYS A 437 8.78 10.91 0.13
N THR A 438 8.04 11.97 -0.14
CA THR A 438 6.68 12.14 0.38
C THR A 438 5.59 11.97 -0.70
N ALA A 439 6.00 11.92 -1.97
CA ALA A 439 5.08 11.87 -3.10
C ALA A 439 5.65 11.05 -4.27
N PRO A 440 4.80 10.45 -5.10
CA PRO A 440 3.35 10.27 -4.94
C PRO A 440 2.98 9.22 -3.89
N THR A 441 3.91 8.29 -3.63
CA THR A 441 3.84 7.26 -2.59
C THR A 441 4.98 7.52 -1.62
N PRO A 442 4.71 7.83 -0.35
CA PRO A 442 5.76 7.99 0.67
C PRO A 442 6.65 6.76 0.75
N GLY A 443 7.88 6.96 1.16
CA GLY A 443 8.83 5.85 1.34
C GLY A 443 10.28 6.29 1.27
N PRO A 444 11.24 5.36 1.36
CA PRO A 444 12.65 5.65 1.23
C PRO A 444 13.01 6.29 -0.12
N SER A 445 14.01 7.19 -0.09
CA SER A 445 14.60 7.74 -1.31
C SER A 445 15.19 6.62 -2.16
N MET A 446 15.13 6.78 -3.50
CA MET A 446 15.83 5.88 -4.43
C MET A 446 17.37 5.88 -4.27
N ARG A 447 17.89 6.83 -3.48
CA ARG A 447 19.32 6.91 -3.14
C ARG A 447 19.69 6.02 -1.96
N PHE A 448 18.70 5.49 -1.22
CA PHE A 448 18.95 4.61 -0.10
C PHE A 448 19.69 3.34 -0.57
N LYS A 449 20.87 3.11 -0.01
CA LYS A 449 21.72 1.97 -0.29
C LYS A 449 22.15 1.27 1.00
N VAL A 450 22.40 -0.02 0.87
CA VAL A 450 23.08 -0.84 1.90
C VAL A 450 24.26 -1.56 1.27
N ARG A 451 25.27 -1.87 2.07
CA ARG A 451 26.38 -2.71 1.64
C ARG A 451 26.09 -4.17 1.97
N VAL A 452 26.28 -5.05 1.00
CA VAL A 452 26.27 -6.51 1.22
C VAL A 452 27.70 -6.93 1.57
N LYS A 453 27.95 -7.25 2.86
CA LYS A 453 29.27 -7.67 3.33
C LYS A 453 29.59 -9.10 2.88
N GLY A 454 28.61 -9.99 2.88
CA GLY A 454 28.77 -11.38 2.54
C GLY A 454 27.47 -12.16 2.72
N TYR A 455 27.54 -13.45 2.47
CA TYR A 455 26.51 -14.38 2.88
C TYR A 455 26.75 -14.80 4.33
N ARG A 456 25.66 -14.90 5.13
CA ARG A 456 25.71 -15.29 6.54
C ARG A 456 25.96 -16.80 6.72
N HIS A 457 25.45 -17.59 5.82
CA HIS A 457 25.63 -19.03 5.81
C HIS A 457 26.36 -19.39 4.51
N ALA A 458 27.46 -20.13 4.61
CA ALA A 458 28.15 -20.66 3.45
C ALA A 458 27.16 -21.48 2.63
N ALA A 459 27.13 -21.28 1.32
CA ALA A 459 26.42 -22.19 0.45
C ALA A 459 26.91 -23.61 0.79
N ALA A 460 26.03 -24.50 1.21
CA ALA A 460 26.38 -25.91 1.27
C ALA A 460 26.89 -26.25 -0.11
N SER A 461 28.19 -26.55 -0.20
CA SER A 461 28.81 -27.01 -1.45
C SER A 461 28.08 -28.28 -1.85
N SER A 462 27.17 -28.15 -2.84
CA SER A 462 26.51 -29.26 -3.53
C SER A 462 27.47 -29.90 -4.51
#